data_df80022bfbb3017903bc303cfbc8cb18
#
_entry.id   df80022bfbb3017903bc303cfbc8cb18
#
_cell.length_a   1.000
_cell.length_b   1.000
_cell.length_c   1.000
_cell.angle_alpha   90.00
_cell.angle_beta   90.00
_cell.angle_gamma   90.00
#
_symmetry.space_group_name_H-M   'P 1'
#
loop_
_entity.id
_entity.type
_entity.pdbx_description
1 polymer ?
#
loop_
_entity_poly.entity_id
_entity_poly.type
_entity_poly.pdbx_seq_one_letter_code
_entity_poly.pdbx_strand_id
1 'polypeptide(L)'
;MLNMGRVKNARLANLVAVAVIVACYLHVIIRVYVSVGAKEWNFLNTLPTANVSPFMFTLVAVSYLFPERVRRHIYLLISLLSVGMIISPVLGCLYNASINYRFRLHFLSDYIAHVVLSLWGVYLVRSRQVELTKKNVLTSSGIIVGVALTMMILNVIFDTAFFGLSLNGKHNIYNNVLTESSYLSAALYFSGLVGVLVLGYLYVSLISRKTNVSGAENGNKQDRLETHELIHK
;
A
#
# COMPACT_ATOMS: atom_id res chain seq x y z
N MET A 1 -32.42 1.92 9.51
CA MET A 1 -31.49 2.04 10.66
C MET A 1 -30.16 1.26 10.52
N LEU A 2 -30.13 0.11 9.82
CA LEU A 2 -28.90 -0.72 9.62
C LEU A 2 -27.74 -0.03 8.88
N ASN A 3 -28.01 0.99 8.06
CA ASN A 3 -26.98 1.65 7.24
C ASN A 3 -26.10 2.64 8.00
N MET A 4 -26.63 3.33 9.03
CA MET A 4 -25.85 4.34 9.79
C MET A 4 -24.78 3.72 10.68
N GLY A 5 -25.01 2.55 11.26
CA GLY A 5 -24.01 1.83 12.05
C GLY A 5 -22.82 1.35 11.21
N ARG A 6 -23.06 0.82 10.00
CA ARG A 6 -22.01 0.41 9.07
C ARG A 6 -21.12 1.57 8.61
N VAL A 7 -21.71 2.72 8.34
CA VAL A 7 -20.97 3.93 7.91
C VAL A 7 -20.11 4.48 9.04
N LYS A 8 -20.62 4.51 10.28
CA LYS A 8 -19.84 4.94 11.46
C LYS A 8 -18.64 4.01 11.70
N ASN A 9 -18.85 2.70 11.65
CA ASN A 9 -17.79 1.71 11.85
C ASN A 9 -16.71 1.78 10.74
N ALA A 10 -17.12 2.06 9.50
CA ALA A 10 -16.18 2.22 8.40
C ALA A 10 -15.30 3.47 8.57
N ARG A 11 -15.86 4.59 9.00
CA ARG A 11 -15.09 5.82 9.28
C ARG A 11 -14.11 5.61 10.43
N LEU A 12 -14.56 4.97 11.51
CA LEU A 12 -13.69 4.68 12.66
C LEU A 12 -12.53 3.76 12.26
N ALA A 13 -12.81 2.69 11.52
CA ALA A 13 -11.78 1.76 11.04
C ALA A 13 -10.73 2.48 10.16
N ASN A 14 -11.18 3.35 9.27
CA ASN A 14 -10.26 4.14 8.44
C ASN A 14 -9.41 5.09 9.27
N LEU A 15 -10.00 5.80 10.25
CA LEU A 15 -9.25 6.70 11.13
C LEU A 15 -8.21 5.95 11.97
N VAL A 16 -8.58 4.79 12.52
CA VAL A 16 -7.65 3.95 13.29
C VAL A 16 -6.49 3.48 12.41
N ALA A 17 -6.77 2.97 11.21
CA ALA A 17 -5.73 2.53 10.29
C ALA A 17 -4.76 3.67 9.93
N VAL A 18 -5.29 4.85 9.58
CA VAL A 18 -4.48 6.05 9.28
C VAL A 18 -3.65 6.45 10.50
N ALA A 19 -4.25 6.53 11.69
CA ALA A 19 -3.54 6.92 12.91
C ALA A 19 -2.38 5.98 13.24
N VAL A 20 -2.60 4.66 13.12
CA VAL A 20 -1.54 3.66 13.35
C VAL A 20 -0.42 3.78 12.33
N ILE A 21 -0.75 3.88 11.03
CA ILE A 21 0.26 4.01 9.97
C ILE A 21 1.08 5.28 10.18
N VAL A 22 0.43 6.42 10.44
CA VAL A 22 1.10 7.70 10.66
C VAL A 22 1.99 7.65 11.90
N ALA A 23 1.51 7.11 13.02
CA ALA A 23 2.29 6.98 14.25
C ALA A 23 3.53 6.09 14.05
N CYS A 24 3.36 4.95 13.37
CA CYS A 24 4.47 4.05 13.04
C CYS A 24 5.47 4.72 12.11
N TYR A 25 5.02 5.41 11.08
CA TYR A 25 5.89 6.08 10.12
C TYR A 25 6.66 7.23 10.77
N LEU A 26 6.02 8.07 11.59
CA LEU A 26 6.69 9.10 12.35
C LEU A 26 7.73 8.52 13.32
N HIS A 27 7.40 7.42 14.00
CA HIS A 27 8.36 6.73 14.86
C HIS A 27 9.58 6.24 14.07
N VAL A 28 9.40 5.68 12.86
CA VAL A 28 10.51 5.28 11.98
C VAL A 28 11.38 6.48 11.64
N ILE A 29 10.78 7.58 11.16
CA ILE A 29 11.51 8.81 10.78
C ILE A 29 12.31 9.36 11.97
N ILE A 30 11.68 9.53 13.12
CA ILE A 30 12.32 10.09 14.32
C ILE A 30 13.49 9.19 14.77
N ARG A 31 13.25 7.87 14.84
CA ARG A 31 14.28 6.93 15.30
C ARG A 31 15.45 6.83 14.35
N VAL A 32 15.21 6.82 13.04
CA VAL A 32 16.28 6.80 12.06
C VAL A 32 17.05 8.13 12.09
N TYR A 33 16.34 9.27 12.17
CA TYR A 33 16.97 10.58 12.29
C TYR A 33 17.89 10.68 13.52
N VAL A 34 17.40 10.24 14.69
CA VAL A 34 18.18 10.27 15.94
C VAL A 34 19.37 9.32 15.89
N SER A 35 19.25 8.16 15.24
CA SER A 35 20.29 7.12 15.23
C SER A 35 21.38 7.33 14.18
N VAL A 36 21.05 7.91 13.02
CA VAL A 36 21.99 8.01 11.88
C VAL A 36 22.15 9.43 11.33
N GLY A 37 21.26 10.35 11.72
CA GLY A 37 21.26 11.74 11.23
C GLY A 37 20.60 11.91 9.85
N ALA A 38 20.32 13.17 9.50
CA ALA A 38 19.55 13.52 8.30
C ALA A 38 20.29 13.28 6.98
N LYS A 39 21.60 13.23 7.00
CA LYS A 39 22.44 13.07 5.79
C LYS A 39 22.76 11.61 5.48
N GLU A 40 22.47 10.70 6.40
CA GLU A 40 22.73 9.28 6.22
C GLU A 40 21.75 8.64 5.28
N TRP A 41 22.25 7.66 4.49
CA TRP A 41 21.43 6.90 3.54
C TRP A 41 20.17 6.29 4.17
N ASN A 42 20.28 5.75 5.38
CA ASN A 42 19.14 5.13 6.08
C ASN A 42 18.02 6.15 6.38
N PHE A 43 18.35 7.40 6.70
CA PHE A 43 17.36 8.45 6.87
C PHE A 43 16.71 8.83 5.53
N LEU A 44 17.52 9.01 4.50
CA LEU A 44 17.02 9.34 3.16
C LEU A 44 16.04 8.28 2.63
N ASN A 45 16.26 7.00 2.97
CA ASN A 45 15.34 5.90 2.63
C ASN A 45 13.99 5.94 3.36
N THR A 46 13.83 6.76 4.38
CA THR A 46 12.54 6.94 5.07
C THR A 46 11.72 8.09 4.53
N LEU A 47 12.31 8.95 3.69
CA LEU A 47 11.59 10.08 3.10
C LEU A 47 10.53 9.61 2.07
N PRO A 48 9.47 10.40 1.86
CA PRO A 48 8.39 10.05 0.92
C PRO A 48 8.85 9.75 -0.51
N THR A 49 9.94 10.38 -0.93
CA THR A 49 10.52 10.21 -2.27
C THR A 49 11.49 9.03 -2.37
N ALA A 50 11.87 8.42 -1.25
CA ALA A 50 12.89 7.39 -1.23
C ALA A 50 12.39 6.06 -1.82
N ASN A 51 11.15 5.67 -1.49
CA ASN A 51 10.59 4.37 -1.87
C ASN A 51 9.06 4.42 -1.95
N VAL A 52 8.45 3.38 -2.56
CA VAL A 52 6.99 3.24 -2.66
C VAL A 52 6.33 3.22 -1.29
N SER A 53 6.91 2.51 -0.30
CA SER A 53 6.29 2.41 1.04
C SER A 53 6.23 3.74 1.77
N PRO A 54 7.33 4.51 1.97
CA PRO A 54 7.27 5.85 2.54
C PRO A 54 6.33 6.79 1.76
N PHE A 55 6.31 6.69 0.43
CA PHE A 55 5.38 7.45 -0.40
C PHE A 55 3.92 7.12 -0.07
N MET A 56 3.58 5.83 0.02
CA MET A 56 2.23 5.39 0.38
C MET A 56 1.83 5.79 1.79
N PHE A 57 2.73 5.71 2.77
CA PHE A 57 2.47 6.17 4.14
C PHE A 57 2.18 7.68 4.18
N THR A 58 2.89 8.45 3.38
CA THR A 58 2.65 9.89 3.24
C THR A 58 1.29 10.15 2.56
N LEU A 59 0.95 9.44 1.47
CA LEU A 59 -0.35 9.55 0.83
C LEU A 59 -1.49 9.22 1.81
N VAL A 60 -1.31 8.21 2.64
CA VAL A 60 -2.27 7.85 3.71
C VAL A 60 -2.43 9.02 4.67
N ALA A 61 -1.32 9.58 5.17
CA ALA A 61 -1.33 10.68 6.13
C ALA A 61 -2.10 11.91 5.61
N VAL A 62 -1.91 12.25 4.32
CA VAL A 62 -2.55 13.41 3.70
C VAL A 62 -3.87 13.10 2.99
N SER A 63 -4.32 11.84 2.99
CA SER A 63 -5.49 11.40 2.22
C SER A 63 -6.77 12.16 2.54
N TYR A 64 -6.94 12.57 3.79
CA TYR A 64 -8.10 13.33 4.23
C TYR A 64 -8.09 14.81 3.79
N LEU A 65 -6.95 15.33 3.34
CA LEU A 65 -6.85 16.68 2.76
C LEU A 65 -7.38 16.73 1.32
N PHE A 66 -7.49 15.57 0.67
CA PHE A 66 -7.98 15.47 -0.70
C PHE A 66 -9.50 15.34 -0.78
N PRO A 67 -10.11 15.82 -1.89
CA PRO A 67 -11.52 15.57 -2.19
C PRO A 67 -11.80 14.07 -2.25
N GLU A 68 -13.04 13.67 -1.97
CA GLU A 68 -13.45 12.26 -1.92
C GLU A 68 -13.10 11.49 -3.20
N ARG A 69 -13.22 12.12 -4.36
CA ARG A 69 -12.88 11.51 -5.66
C ARG A 69 -11.41 11.08 -5.71
N VAL A 70 -10.48 11.92 -5.28
CA VAL A 70 -9.04 11.61 -5.25
C VAL A 70 -8.76 10.57 -4.17
N ARG A 71 -9.36 10.71 -3.00
CA ARG A 71 -9.20 9.76 -1.89
C ARG A 71 -9.63 8.35 -2.28
N ARG A 72 -10.68 8.17 -3.09
CA ARG A 72 -11.09 6.85 -3.61
C ARG A 72 -9.99 6.19 -4.46
N HIS A 73 -9.26 6.96 -5.27
CA HIS A 73 -8.11 6.44 -6.04
C HIS A 73 -6.94 6.07 -5.11
N ILE A 74 -6.68 6.85 -4.06
CA ILE A 74 -5.68 6.50 -3.04
C ILE A 74 -6.07 5.18 -2.35
N TYR A 75 -7.32 5.01 -1.96
CA TYR A 75 -7.83 3.79 -1.33
C TYR A 75 -7.74 2.58 -2.27
N LEU A 76 -8.05 2.77 -3.55
CA LEU A 76 -7.88 1.72 -4.55
C LEU A 76 -6.41 1.35 -4.72
N LEU A 77 -5.51 2.33 -4.78
CA LEU A 77 -4.07 2.10 -4.86
C LEU A 77 -3.54 1.33 -3.63
N ILE A 78 -3.97 1.70 -2.42
CA ILE A 78 -3.66 0.96 -1.18
C ILE A 78 -4.12 -0.50 -1.31
N SER A 79 -5.33 -0.72 -1.82
CA SER A 79 -5.87 -2.07 -1.99
C SER A 79 -5.08 -2.88 -3.02
N LEU A 80 -4.68 -2.28 -4.14
CA LEU A 80 -3.88 -2.94 -5.17
C LEU A 80 -2.46 -3.27 -4.70
N LEU A 81 -1.86 -2.40 -3.89
CA LEU A 81 -0.52 -2.61 -3.35
C LEU A 81 -0.50 -3.48 -2.09
N SER A 82 -1.66 -3.85 -1.52
CA SER A 82 -1.76 -4.58 -0.25
C SER A 82 -0.93 -5.86 -0.21
N VAL A 83 -0.87 -6.62 -1.30
CA VAL A 83 -0.05 -7.84 -1.41
C VAL A 83 1.44 -7.51 -1.35
N GLY A 84 1.88 -6.50 -2.10
CA GLY A 84 3.28 -6.06 -2.10
C GLY A 84 3.72 -5.53 -0.74
N MET A 85 2.84 -4.88 -0.01
CA MET A 85 3.12 -4.36 1.33
C MET A 85 3.31 -5.45 2.39
N ILE A 86 2.80 -6.66 2.19
CA ILE A 86 3.13 -7.82 3.03
C ILE A 86 4.43 -8.48 2.57
N ILE A 87 4.63 -8.63 1.27
CA ILE A 87 5.80 -9.31 0.72
C ILE A 87 7.08 -8.52 1.04
N SER A 88 7.05 -7.20 0.92
CA SER A 88 8.22 -6.32 1.14
C SER A 88 8.88 -6.52 2.51
N PRO A 89 8.17 -6.43 3.65
CA PRO A 89 8.81 -6.66 4.95
C PRO A 89 9.27 -8.11 5.16
N VAL A 90 8.59 -9.11 4.58
CA VAL A 90 9.04 -10.51 4.65
C VAL A 90 10.38 -10.67 3.92
N LEU A 91 10.51 -10.15 2.72
CA LEU A 91 11.78 -10.17 1.99
C LEU A 91 12.85 -9.35 2.72
N GLY A 92 12.50 -8.21 3.29
CA GLY A 92 13.39 -7.40 4.12
C GLY A 92 13.90 -8.13 5.36
N CYS A 93 13.02 -8.89 6.04
CA CYS A 93 13.43 -9.75 7.16
C CYS A 93 14.39 -10.85 6.74
N LEU A 94 14.11 -11.53 5.62
CA LEU A 94 14.97 -12.60 5.11
C LEU A 94 16.36 -12.05 4.71
N TYR A 95 16.38 -10.90 4.02
CA TYR A 95 17.61 -10.23 3.64
C TYR A 95 18.41 -9.78 4.87
N ASN A 96 17.77 -9.14 5.85
CA ASN A 96 18.42 -8.68 7.07
C ASN A 96 18.93 -9.82 7.94
N ALA A 97 18.22 -10.96 8.00
CA ALA A 97 18.69 -12.14 8.71
C ALA A 97 19.98 -12.69 8.12
N SER A 98 20.20 -12.58 6.80
CA SER A 98 21.42 -13.03 6.12
C SER A 98 22.65 -12.17 6.42
N ILE A 99 22.47 -10.92 6.90
CA ILE A 99 23.57 -9.95 7.13
C ILE A 99 23.83 -9.69 8.63
N ASN A 100 23.37 -10.53 9.54
CA ASN A 100 23.50 -10.31 10.99
C ASN A 100 22.96 -8.94 11.47
N TYR A 101 21.88 -8.47 10.88
CA TYR A 101 21.29 -7.19 11.22
C TYR A 101 20.64 -7.24 12.59
N ARG A 102 21.09 -6.38 13.50
CA ARG A 102 20.44 -6.27 14.83
C ARG A 102 19.01 -5.77 14.64
N PHE A 103 18.02 -6.53 15.10
CA PHE A 103 16.61 -6.14 15.10
C PHE A 103 16.46 -4.83 15.89
N ARG A 104 16.12 -3.76 15.19
CA ARG A 104 15.91 -2.43 15.78
C ARG A 104 14.43 -2.13 15.88
N LEU A 105 14.03 -1.43 16.94
CA LEU A 105 12.62 -1.13 17.22
C LEU A 105 11.90 -0.37 16.09
N HIS A 106 12.62 0.48 15.35
CA HIS A 106 12.03 1.19 14.21
C HIS A 106 11.66 0.25 13.06
N PHE A 107 12.36 -0.87 12.86
CA PHE A 107 11.94 -1.88 11.87
C PHE A 107 10.63 -2.53 12.26
N LEU A 108 10.39 -2.77 13.55
CA LEU A 108 9.10 -3.28 14.01
C LEU A 108 7.96 -2.32 13.66
N SER A 109 8.14 -1.02 13.85
CA SER A 109 7.14 -0.01 13.47
C SER A 109 6.91 0.04 11.97
N ASP A 110 7.96 -0.07 11.17
CA ASP A 110 7.85 -0.15 9.72
C ASP A 110 7.04 -1.38 9.29
N TYR A 111 7.32 -2.55 9.86
CA TYR A 111 6.55 -3.78 9.61
C TYR A 111 5.09 -3.67 10.04
N ILE A 112 4.82 -3.07 11.20
CA ILE A 112 3.44 -2.82 11.65
C ILE A 112 2.71 -1.92 10.65
N ALA A 113 3.33 -0.85 10.19
CA ALA A 113 2.74 0.05 9.19
C ALA A 113 2.39 -0.70 7.89
N HIS A 114 3.28 -1.56 7.39
CA HIS A 114 3.05 -2.38 6.20
C HIS A 114 1.90 -3.36 6.40
N VAL A 115 1.86 -4.07 7.53
CA VAL A 115 0.79 -5.03 7.85
C VAL A 115 -0.55 -4.31 7.97
N VAL A 116 -0.61 -3.19 8.69
CA VAL A 116 -1.84 -2.40 8.85
C VAL A 116 -2.31 -1.86 7.50
N LEU A 117 -1.40 -1.35 6.67
CA LEU A 117 -1.74 -0.86 5.32
C LEU A 117 -2.34 -1.98 4.46
N SER A 118 -1.77 -3.18 4.52
CA SER A 118 -2.26 -4.36 3.79
C SER A 118 -3.64 -4.80 4.27
N LEU A 119 -3.84 -4.94 5.56
CA LEU A 119 -5.13 -5.33 6.15
C LEU A 119 -6.20 -4.28 5.86
N TRP A 120 -5.83 -3.01 5.92
CA TRP A 120 -6.72 -1.92 5.57
C TRP A 120 -7.10 -1.94 4.09
N GLY A 121 -6.16 -2.22 3.18
CA GLY A 121 -6.45 -2.40 1.77
C GLY A 121 -7.50 -3.49 1.50
N VAL A 122 -7.39 -4.63 2.18
CA VAL A 122 -8.41 -5.71 2.13
C VAL A 122 -9.75 -5.25 2.70
N TYR A 123 -9.72 -4.53 3.83
CA TYR A 123 -10.92 -3.98 4.46
C TYR A 123 -11.67 -3.00 3.55
N LEU A 124 -10.94 -2.10 2.87
CA LEU A 124 -11.53 -1.13 1.93
C LEU A 124 -12.34 -1.82 0.82
N VAL A 125 -11.85 -2.96 0.31
CA VAL A 125 -12.56 -3.78 -0.68
C VAL A 125 -13.77 -4.45 -0.08
N ARG A 126 -13.61 -5.13 1.06
CA ARG A 126 -14.70 -5.84 1.74
C ARG A 126 -15.83 -4.92 2.18
N SER A 127 -15.51 -3.71 2.60
CA SER A 127 -16.47 -2.68 2.99
C SER A 127 -17.05 -1.89 1.80
N ARG A 128 -16.69 -2.27 0.57
CA ARG A 128 -17.15 -1.63 -0.67
C ARG A 128 -16.84 -0.13 -0.75
N GLN A 129 -15.74 0.31 -0.14
CA GLN A 129 -15.29 1.70 -0.20
C GLN A 129 -14.49 2.00 -1.48
N VAL A 130 -14.12 0.97 -2.23
CA VAL A 130 -13.41 1.06 -3.52
C VAL A 130 -14.18 0.33 -4.61
N GLU A 131 -14.15 0.90 -5.82
CA GLU A 131 -14.77 0.34 -7.01
C GLU A 131 -13.69 -0.25 -7.92
N LEU A 132 -13.78 -1.56 -8.19
CA LEU A 132 -12.85 -2.31 -9.03
C LEU A 132 -13.26 -2.28 -10.50
N THR A 133 -13.56 -1.11 -11.06
CA THR A 133 -13.77 -0.99 -12.50
C THR A 133 -12.42 -0.97 -13.23
N LYS A 134 -12.38 -1.50 -14.46
CA LYS A 134 -11.15 -1.46 -15.29
C LYS A 134 -10.58 -0.05 -15.39
N LYS A 135 -11.43 0.97 -15.57
CA LYS A 135 -11.03 2.37 -15.65
C LYS A 135 -10.34 2.83 -14.36
N ASN A 136 -10.96 2.59 -13.20
CA ASN A 136 -10.40 3.03 -11.92
C ASN A 136 -9.08 2.33 -11.62
N VAL A 137 -8.99 1.02 -11.90
CA VAL A 137 -7.75 0.24 -11.71
C VAL A 137 -6.64 0.78 -12.60
N LEU A 138 -6.89 0.99 -13.89
CA LEU A 138 -5.89 1.54 -14.81
C LEU A 138 -5.47 2.96 -14.40
N THR A 139 -6.42 3.81 -13.98
CA THR A 139 -6.10 5.17 -13.50
C THR A 139 -5.23 5.12 -12.26
N SER A 140 -5.60 4.34 -11.24
CA SER A 140 -4.83 4.26 -10.00
C SER A 140 -3.45 3.62 -10.20
N SER A 141 -3.37 2.57 -11.03
CA SER A 141 -2.08 1.95 -11.38
C SER A 141 -1.22 2.91 -12.20
N GLY A 142 -1.82 3.65 -13.13
CA GLY A 142 -1.13 4.65 -13.95
C GLY A 142 -0.54 5.79 -13.11
N ILE A 143 -1.21 6.19 -12.03
CA ILE A 143 -0.71 7.23 -11.11
C ILE A 143 0.63 6.77 -10.48
N ILE A 144 0.69 5.57 -9.90
CA ILE A 144 1.92 5.14 -9.22
C ILE A 144 3.06 4.86 -10.22
N VAL A 145 2.75 4.31 -11.38
CA VAL A 145 3.74 4.11 -12.45
C VAL A 145 4.23 5.47 -12.96
N GLY A 146 3.33 6.43 -13.16
CA GLY A 146 3.67 7.80 -13.56
C GLY A 146 4.56 8.50 -12.53
N VAL A 147 4.25 8.35 -11.24
CA VAL A 147 5.10 8.87 -10.16
C VAL A 147 6.49 8.22 -10.20
N ALA A 148 6.58 6.90 -10.36
CA ALA A 148 7.87 6.20 -10.44
C ALA A 148 8.69 6.66 -11.67
N LEU A 149 8.06 6.84 -12.82
CA LEU A 149 8.72 7.39 -14.01
C LEU A 149 9.19 8.82 -13.79
N THR A 150 8.37 9.67 -13.16
CA THR A 150 8.77 11.04 -12.81
C THR A 150 9.98 11.04 -11.88
N MET A 151 10.00 10.18 -10.85
CA MET A 151 11.13 10.05 -9.95
C MET A 151 12.39 9.57 -10.68
N MET A 152 12.27 8.66 -11.65
CA MET A 152 13.38 8.23 -12.49
C MET A 152 13.94 9.39 -13.33
N ILE A 153 13.09 10.22 -13.93
CA ILE A 153 13.52 11.41 -14.69
C ILE A 153 14.23 12.41 -13.77
N LEU A 154 13.66 12.68 -12.57
CA LEU A 154 14.27 13.57 -11.60
C LEU A 154 15.64 13.06 -11.12
N ASN A 155 15.79 11.74 -10.98
CA ASN A 155 17.08 11.12 -10.64
C ASN A 155 18.16 11.39 -11.70
N VAL A 156 17.80 11.39 -12.96
CA VAL A 156 18.73 11.72 -14.06
C VAL A 156 19.12 13.20 -14.02
N ILE A 157 18.14 14.10 -13.79
CA ILE A 157 18.35 15.55 -13.80
C ILE A 157 19.19 16.00 -12.57
N PHE A 158 18.87 15.45 -11.39
CA PHE A 158 19.43 15.93 -10.12
C PHE A 158 20.49 14.99 -9.52
N ASP A 159 20.91 13.94 -10.22
CA ASP A 159 21.83 12.89 -9.72
C ASP A 159 21.40 12.32 -8.35
N THR A 160 20.11 12.02 -8.21
CA THR A 160 19.49 11.49 -7.00
C THR A 160 19.11 10.00 -7.16
N ALA A 161 18.57 9.40 -6.11
CA ALA A 161 18.13 8.00 -6.10
C ALA A 161 16.68 7.84 -5.57
N PHE A 162 15.79 8.74 -5.97
CA PHE A 162 14.37 8.62 -5.59
C PHE A 162 13.79 7.29 -6.04
N PHE A 163 13.01 6.66 -5.20
CA PHE A 163 12.45 5.31 -5.39
C PHE A 163 13.50 4.22 -5.64
N GLY A 164 14.77 4.49 -5.29
CA GLY A 164 15.88 3.57 -5.56
C GLY A 164 16.15 3.34 -7.05
N LEU A 165 15.78 4.29 -7.91
CA LEU A 165 15.84 4.22 -9.38
C LEU A 165 16.99 5.04 -9.97
N SER A 166 18.17 5.08 -9.32
CA SER A 166 19.31 5.78 -9.88
C SER A 166 19.85 5.08 -11.14
N LEU A 167 19.93 5.82 -12.26
CA LEU A 167 20.57 5.33 -13.49
C LEU A 167 22.10 5.50 -13.46
N ASN A 168 22.63 6.29 -12.54
CA ASN A 168 24.07 6.58 -12.43
C ASN A 168 24.81 5.60 -11.50
N GLY A 169 24.19 4.48 -11.14
CA GLY A 169 24.81 3.43 -10.30
C GLY A 169 24.91 3.77 -8.81
N LYS A 170 24.58 5.00 -8.42
CA LYS A 170 24.57 5.41 -7.02
C LYS A 170 23.28 4.96 -6.33
N HIS A 171 23.43 4.12 -5.31
CA HIS A 171 22.33 3.78 -4.38
C HIS A 171 21.07 3.14 -4.99
N ASN A 172 21.22 2.35 -6.04
CA ASN A 172 20.09 1.56 -6.56
C ASN A 172 19.85 0.35 -5.65
N ILE A 173 18.60 0.13 -5.21
CA ILE A 173 18.23 -0.97 -4.31
C ILE A 173 18.65 -2.33 -4.85
N TYR A 174 18.69 -2.50 -6.17
CA TYR A 174 19.01 -3.79 -6.81
C TYR A 174 20.45 -3.89 -7.33
N ASN A 175 21.24 -2.79 -7.38
CA ASN A 175 22.58 -2.81 -7.95
C ASN A 175 23.54 -3.78 -7.25
N ASN A 176 23.40 -3.96 -5.94
CA ASN A 176 24.28 -4.83 -5.17
C ASN A 176 23.73 -6.25 -4.94
N VAL A 177 22.47 -6.51 -5.31
CA VAL A 177 21.77 -7.76 -4.97
C VAL A 177 21.52 -8.60 -6.22
N LEU A 178 21.11 -7.98 -7.33
CA LEU A 178 20.66 -8.69 -8.52
C LEU A 178 21.48 -8.36 -9.77
N THR A 179 22.04 -7.14 -9.87
CA THR A 179 22.76 -6.69 -11.08
C THR A 179 23.59 -5.45 -10.81
N GLU A 180 24.72 -5.32 -11.53
CA GLU A 180 25.53 -4.10 -11.57
C GLU A 180 24.99 -3.07 -12.58
N SER A 181 24.09 -3.48 -13.47
CA SER A 181 23.50 -2.61 -14.47
C SER A 181 22.34 -1.79 -13.93
N SER A 182 22.47 -0.47 -13.91
CA SER A 182 21.42 0.46 -13.47
C SER A 182 20.17 0.39 -14.33
N TYR A 183 20.31 0.17 -15.64
CA TYR A 183 19.17 0.00 -16.55
C TYR A 183 18.40 -1.29 -16.28
N LEU A 184 19.10 -2.38 -16.04
CA LEU A 184 18.47 -3.65 -15.69
C LEU A 184 17.78 -3.56 -14.33
N SER A 185 18.38 -2.87 -13.35
CA SER A 185 17.74 -2.59 -12.06
C SER A 185 16.46 -1.78 -12.21
N ALA A 186 16.44 -0.76 -13.05
CA ALA A 186 15.22 0.02 -13.32
C ALA A 186 14.16 -0.84 -14.00
N ALA A 187 14.53 -1.66 -14.99
CA ALA A 187 13.62 -2.59 -15.66
C ALA A 187 13.02 -3.60 -14.68
N LEU A 188 13.82 -4.19 -13.79
CA LEU A 188 13.37 -5.11 -12.75
C LEU A 188 12.42 -4.42 -11.76
N TYR A 189 12.71 -3.17 -11.38
CA TYR A 189 11.83 -2.40 -10.50
C TYR A 189 10.45 -2.18 -11.13
N PHE A 190 10.39 -1.70 -12.38
CA PHE A 190 9.11 -1.48 -13.05
C PHE A 190 8.36 -2.79 -13.29
N SER A 191 9.06 -3.85 -13.68
CA SER A 191 8.46 -5.19 -13.83
C SER A 191 7.89 -5.70 -12.51
N GLY A 192 8.63 -5.52 -11.41
CA GLY A 192 8.18 -5.86 -10.06
C GLY A 192 6.96 -5.03 -9.63
N LEU A 193 6.98 -3.72 -9.88
CA LEU A 193 5.84 -2.83 -9.57
C LEU A 193 4.59 -3.25 -10.33
N VAL A 194 4.71 -3.50 -11.64
CA VAL A 194 3.60 -3.99 -12.48
C VAL A 194 3.13 -5.36 -11.99
N GLY A 195 4.06 -6.27 -11.67
CA GLY A 195 3.74 -7.59 -11.12
C GLY A 195 2.93 -7.50 -9.83
N VAL A 196 3.33 -6.63 -8.89
CA VAL A 196 2.60 -6.39 -7.63
C VAL A 196 1.21 -5.82 -7.89
N LEU A 197 1.06 -4.90 -8.82
CA LEU A 197 -0.24 -4.32 -9.18
C LEU A 197 -1.17 -5.38 -9.81
N VAL A 198 -0.66 -6.25 -10.67
CA VAL A 198 -1.41 -7.36 -11.27
C VAL A 198 -1.84 -8.37 -10.21
N LEU A 199 -0.91 -8.81 -9.35
CA LEU A 199 -1.22 -9.72 -8.25
C LEU A 199 -2.22 -9.12 -7.28
N GLY A 200 -2.06 -7.84 -6.94
CA GLY A 200 -3.00 -7.09 -6.12
C GLY A 200 -4.38 -7.03 -6.75
N TYR A 201 -4.49 -6.73 -8.03
CA TYR A 201 -5.77 -6.73 -8.74
C TYR A 201 -6.45 -8.10 -8.72
N LEU A 202 -5.72 -9.18 -8.99
CA LEU A 202 -6.25 -10.54 -8.92
C LEU A 202 -6.75 -10.88 -7.53
N TYR A 203 -5.94 -10.60 -6.50
CA TYR A 203 -6.28 -10.84 -5.10
C TYR A 203 -7.54 -10.08 -4.66
N VAL A 204 -7.58 -8.78 -4.93
CA VAL A 204 -8.69 -7.90 -4.59
C VAL A 204 -9.97 -8.28 -5.34
N SER A 205 -9.85 -8.71 -6.61
CA SER A 205 -10.97 -9.20 -7.42
C SER A 205 -11.56 -10.49 -6.84
N LEU A 206 -10.73 -11.39 -6.34
CA LEU A 206 -11.18 -12.63 -5.68
C LEU A 206 -11.96 -12.33 -4.39
N ILE A 207 -11.46 -11.37 -3.58
CA ILE A 207 -12.13 -10.93 -2.35
C ILE A 207 -13.49 -10.32 -2.68
N SER A 208 -13.55 -9.43 -3.68
CA SER A 208 -14.78 -8.76 -4.11
C SER A 208 -15.84 -9.75 -4.58
N ARG A 209 -15.46 -10.78 -5.35
CA ARG A 209 -16.39 -11.83 -5.80
C ARG A 209 -17.00 -12.59 -4.63
N LYS A 210 -16.18 -13.02 -3.66
CA LYS A 210 -16.67 -13.73 -2.46
C LYS A 210 -17.69 -12.90 -1.66
N THR A 211 -17.45 -11.60 -1.55
CA THR A 211 -18.32 -10.68 -0.82
C THR A 211 -19.68 -10.50 -1.52
N ASN A 212 -19.70 -10.54 -2.84
CA ASN A 212 -20.94 -10.44 -3.63
C ASN A 212 -21.79 -11.73 -3.55
N VAL A 213 -21.17 -12.90 -3.60
CA VAL A 213 -21.86 -14.19 -3.46
C VAL A 213 -22.49 -14.33 -2.08
N SER A 214 -21.75 -14.04 -1.02
CA SER A 214 -22.26 -14.08 0.36
C SER A 214 -23.40 -13.08 0.61
N GLY A 215 -23.39 -11.92 -0.05
CA GLY A 215 -24.46 -10.93 0.04
C GLY A 215 -25.75 -11.39 -0.66
N ALA A 216 -25.63 -12.09 -1.79
CA ALA A 216 -26.76 -12.63 -2.54
C ALA A 216 -27.45 -13.80 -1.80
N GLU A 217 -26.66 -14.69 -1.18
CA GLU A 217 -27.20 -15.80 -0.38
C GLU A 217 -27.94 -15.33 0.86
N ASN A 218 -27.45 -14.31 1.55
CA ASN A 218 -28.11 -13.74 2.73
C ASN A 218 -29.41 -12.99 2.35
N GLY A 219 -29.43 -12.27 1.22
CA GLY A 219 -30.65 -11.64 0.69
C GLY A 219 -31.74 -12.67 0.38
N ASN A 220 -31.36 -13.75 -0.29
CA ASN A 220 -32.30 -14.80 -0.66
C ASN A 220 -32.86 -15.58 0.55
N LYS A 221 -32.10 -15.71 1.65
CA LYS A 221 -32.59 -16.28 2.92
C LYS A 221 -33.56 -15.34 3.63
N GLN A 222 -33.31 -14.03 3.58
CA GLN A 222 -34.19 -13.06 4.24
C GLN A 222 -35.54 -12.95 3.51
N ASP A 223 -35.55 -12.93 2.17
CA ASP A 223 -36.76 -12.92 1.37
C ASP A 223 -37.59 -14.19 1.58
N ARG A 224 -36.94 -15.35 1.75
CA ARG A 224 -37.64 -16.61 2.07
C ARG A 224 -38.29 -16.62 3.45
N LEU A 225 -37.65 -16.02 4.45
CA LEU A 225 -38.17 -15.91 5.80
C LEU A 225 -39.40 -14.97 5.84
N GLU A 226 -39.32 -13.82 5.17
CA GLU A 226 -40.42 -12.86 5.08
C GLU A 226 -41.62 -13.45 4.32
N THR A 227 -41.38 -14.23 3.27
CA THR A 227 -42.44 -14.92 2.53
C THR A 227 -43.13 -16.02 3.36
N HIS A 228 -42.34 -16.72 4.20
CA HIS A 228 -42.91 -17.73 5.12
C HIS A 228 -43.74 -17.11 6.24
N GLU A 229 -43.40 -15.96 6.77
CA GLU A 229 -44.19 -15.26 7.79
C GLU A 229 -45.49 -14.67 7.23
N LEU A 230 -45.52 -14.31 5.94
CA LEU A 230 -46.73 -13.81 5.28
C LEU A 230 -47.76 -14.91 4.94
N ILE A 231 -47.31 -16.16 4.80
CA ILE A 231 -48.21 -17.31 4.47
C ILE A 231 -48.87 -17.86 5.75
N HIS A 232 -48.34 -17.60 6.93
CA HIS A 232 -48.83 -18.09 8.19
C HIS A 232 -49.61 -17.05 9.02
N LYS A 233 -49.93 -15.90 8.44
CA LYS A 233 -50.89 -14.90 8.97
C LYS A 233 -52.17 -14.91 8.14
#